data_466f33e8321a969078e90a7754413e83
#
_entry.id   466f33e8321a969078e90a7754413e83
#
_cell.length_a   1.000
_cell.length_b   1.000
_cell.length_c   1.000
_cell.angle_alpha   90.00
_cell.angle_beta   90.00
_cell.angle_gamma   90.00
#
_symmetry.space_group_name_H-M   'P 1'
#
loop_
_entity.id
_entity.type
_entity.pdbx_description
1 polymer ?
#
loop_
_entity_poly.entity_id
_entity_poly.type
_entity_poly.pdbx_seq_one_letter_code
_entity_poly.pdbx_strand_id
1 'polypeptide(L)'
;YVDDMRIEGMIYGSAVRAKYPRALVKKIDIEEAKAYPGVVAVLTAKDIPGTIKVGHLKKDWDTLIPEGEITRYLGDGIVLVAAETREALEEAKKLVKIDYEELTPLSTTADALREDAPKIHETGNILVKEHLVRGNAKEKIENSKYVVTKRYTTPATEHAFLEPECAVAGPYEEDGVIIYSTDQGVFATQHECADMLGLPYEKVRVINKMVGGGFGGKEDMSVQHHAALLAYHTKRFVKVQLTRKESIIVHPKRHATEMEFTTACDENGYLTGMKATIISDTGAYASLGGPVLQRLCTHAAGPYNYQDIDITGTAVYTNNPPGGAFRGFGVTQSCFATECNLNLLAEMVRISPWEIRYKNAIRPGQV
;
A
#
# COMPACT_ATOMS: atom_id res chain seq x y z
N TYR A 1 -1.19 17.65 17.45
CA TYR A 1 -0.89 16.92 16.20
C TYR A 1 0.37 17.49 15.56
N VAL A 2 0.94 16.77 14.59
CA VAL A 2 2.13 17.26 13.87
C VAL A 2 1.80 18.53 13.07
N ASP A 3 0.62 18.61 12.48
CA ASP A 3 0.21 19.81 11.74
C ASP A 3 0.13 21.08 12.60
N ASP A 4 -0.13 20.94 13.91
CA ASP A 4 -0.18 22.07 14.83
C ASP A 4 1.21 22.60 15.22
N MET A 5 2.28 21.83 14.93
CA MET A 5 3.65 22.23 15.31
C MET A 5 4.05 23.52 14.58
N ARG A 6 4.62 24.44 15.37
CA ARG A 6 5.22 25.68 14.88
C ARG A 6 6.61 25.81 15.54
N ILE A 7 7.64 25.86 14.73
CA ILE A 7 9.03 26.00 15.16
C ILE A 7 9.57 27.24 14.48
N GLU A 8 10.29 28.07 15.20
CA GLU A 8 10.88 29.28 14.65
C GLU A 8 11.84 28.95 13.50
N GLY A 9 11.71 29.66 12.38
CA GLY A 9 12.51 29.41 11.18
C GLY A 9 12.14 28.14 10.40
N MET A 10 11.05 27.45 10.75
CA MET A 10 10.56 26.28 10.01
C MET A 10 10.11 26.66 8.61
N ILE A 11 10.50 25.85 7.63
CA ILE A 11 10.11 25.97 6.23
C ILE A 11 9.12 24.88 5.81
N TYR A 12 8.58 24.99 4.61
CA TYR A 12 7.58 24.10 4.06
C TYR A 12 8.15 23.29 2.90
N GLY A 13 7.85 22.01 2.84
CA GLY A 13 8.29 21.10 1.79
C GLY A 13 7.13 20.38 1.13
N SER A 14 7.28 20.05 -0.15
CA SER A 14 6.34 19.23 -0.91
C SER A 14 7.03 18.53 -2.07
N ALA A 15 6.42 17.44 -2.56
CA ALA A 15 6.88 16.75 -3.74
C ALA A 15 6.14 17.24 -5.01
N VAL A 16 6.87 17.39 -6.10
CA VAL A 16 6.33 17.36 -7.46
C VAL A 16 6.19 15.91 -7.85
N ARG A 17 4.96 15.49 -8.19
CA ARG A 17 4.61 14.08 -8.41
C ARG A 17 4.43 13.76 -9.88
N ALA A 18 4.44 12.47 -10.18
CA ALA A 18 4.23 11.95 -11.53
C ALA A 18 2.92 12.48 -12.15
N LYS A 19 3.00 12.92 -13.39
CA LYS A 19 1.85 13.35 -14.20
C LYS A 19 1.11 12.14 -14.78
N TYR A 20 1.83 11.06 -15.04
CA TYR A 20 1.33 9.84 -15.67
C TYR A 20 1.60 8.64 -14.77
N PRO A 21 0.67 7.68 -14.69
CA PRO A 21 0.85 6.49 -13.85
C PRO A 21 1.97 5.58 -14.37
N ARG A 22 2.32 5.69 -15.67
CA ARG A 22 3.45 4.99 -16.28
C ARG A 22 4.05 5.85 -17.38
N ALA A 23 5.25 6.35 -17.15
CA ALA A 23 5.98 7.16 -18.13
C ALA A 23 7.48 7.10 -17.83
N LEU A 24 8.30 7.12 -18.87
CA LEU A 24 9.73 7.32 -18.75
C LEU A 24 10.01 8.81 -18.45
N VAL A 25 10.72 9.08 -17.35
CA VAL A 25 11.19 10.42 -16.99
C VAL A 25 12.46 10.71 -17.80
N LYS A 26 12.36 11.44 -18.91
CA LYS A 26 13.49 11.72 -19.81
C LYS A 26 14.43 12.79 -19.28
N LYS A 27 13.87 13.85 -18.71
CA LYS A 27 14.62 14.99 -18.21
C LYS A 27 13.88 15.70 -17.11
N ILE A 28 14.63 16.17 -16.12
CA ILE A 28 14.13 16.99 -15.01
C ILE A 28 14.89 18.33 -15.05
N ASP A 29 14.17 19.43 -15.25
CA ASP A 29 14.73 20.78 -15.20
C ASP A 29 14.13 21.53 -14.00
N ILE A 30 15.01 21.92 -13.09
CA ILE A 30 14.68 22.54 -11.80
C ILE A 30 15.26 23.96 -11.65
N GLU A 31 15.91 24.50 -12.67
CA GLU A 31 16.66 25.74 -12.54
C GLU A 31 15.74 26.96 -12.28
N GLU A 32 14.61 27.05 -12.98
CA GLU A 32 13.64 28.13 -12.71
C GLU A 32 13.04 28.02 -11.30
N ALA A 33 12.76 26.79 -10.84
CA ALA A 33 12.24 26.55 -9.50
C ALA A 33 13.26 26.93 -8.41
N LYS A 34 14.55 26.59 -8.60
CA LYS A 34 15.63 26.99 -7.69
C LYS A 34 15.81 28.50 -7.58
N ALA A 35 15.63 29.22 -8.67
CA ALA A 35 15.79 30.66 -8.75
C ALA A 35 14.60 31.45 -8.20
N TYR A 36 13.47 30.77 -7.88
CA TYR A 36 12.27 31.46 -7.43
C TYR A 36 12.47 32.04 -6.01
N PRO A 37 12.05 33.30 -5.77
CA PRO A 37 12.22 33.95 -4.47
C PRO A 37 11.56 33.16 -3.32
N GLY A 38 12.33 32.95 -2.24
CA GLY A 38 11.87 32.20 -1.07
C GLY A 38 12.03 30.68 -1.17
N VAL A 39 12.54 30.15 -2.27
CA VAL A 39 12.94 28.74 -2.38
C VAL A 39 14.26 28.52 -1.64
N VAL A 40 14.32 27.49 -0.81
CA VAL A 40 15.48 27.12 0.00
C VAL A 40 16.22 25.94 -0.59
N ALA A 41 15.48 24.94 -1.11
CA ALA A 41 16.06 23.75 -1.74
C ALA A 41 15.12 23.17 -2.79
N VAL A 42 15.72 22.61 -3.84
CA VAL A 42 15.04 21.77 -4.83
C VAL A 42 15.90 20.53 -5.02
N LEU A 43 15.38 19.37 -4.64
CA LEU A 43 16.12 18.10 -4.61
C LEU A 43 15.51 17.09 -5.58
N THR A 44 16.38 16.26 -6.15
CA THR A 44 16.05 15.15 -7.04
C THR A 44 16.59 13.83 -6.46
N ALA A 45 16.39 12.72 -7.13
CA ALA A 45 16.95 11.44 -6.71
C ALA A 45 18.48 11.45 -6.58
N LYS A 46 19.18 12.35 -7.30
CA LYS A 46 20.66 12.53 -7.23
C LYS A 46 21.12 13.07 -5.87
N ASP A 47 20.23 13.69 -5.11
CA ASP A 47 20.52 14.29 -3.83
C ASP A 47 20.28 13.34 -2.64
N ILE A 48 19.89 12.08 -2.91
CA ILE A 48 19.70 11.05 -1.88
C ILE A 48 21.07 10.44 -1.54
N PRO A 49 21.57 10.60 -0.30
CA PRO A 49 22.94 10.18 0.03
C PRO A 49 23.08 8.66 0.25
N GLY A 50 22.01 7.97 0.59
CA GLY A 50 21.97 6.54 0.85
C GLY A 50 21.23 5.75 -0.22
N THR A 51 20.26 4.91 0.19
CA THR A 51 19.46 4.11 -0.75
C THR A 51 18.28 4.91 -1.28
N ILE A 52 18.05 4.85 -2.60
CA ILE A 52 16.89 5.47 -3.23
C ILE A 52 15.59 4.70 -2.90
N LYS A 53 15.71 3.37 -2.76
CA LYS A 53 14.54 2.49 -2.55
C LYS A 53 14.28 2.28 -1.07
N VAL A 54 13.05 2.56 -0.69
CA VAL A 54 12.48 2.33 0.64
C VAL A 54 11.39 1.24 0.55
N GLY A 55 10.82 0.86 1.65
CA GLY A 55 9.70 -0.08 1.73
C GLY A 55 9.76 -0.94 2.97
N HIS A 56 8.60 -1.16 3.55
CA HIS A 56 8.42 -1.79 4.86
C HIS A 56 8.98 -3.23 4.93
N LEU A 57 8.65 -4.07 3.96
CA LEU A 57 9.13 -5.45 3.88
C LEU A 57 10.02 -5.71 2.66
N LYS A 58 9.73 -5.04 1.56
CA LYS A 58 10.51 -5.13 0.32
C LYS A 58 10.88 -3.72 -0.11
N LYS A 59 12.16 -3.46 -0.25
CA LYS A 59 12.69 -2.16 -0.70
C LYS A 59 12.52 -2.04 -2.21
N ASP A 60 11.31 -1.79 -2.66
CA ASP A 60 10.98 -1.64 -4.09
C ASP A 60 10.33 -0.30 -4.43
N TRP A 61 10.11 0.57 -3.44
CA TRP A 61 9.48 1.87 -3.59
C TRP A 61 10.54 2.98 -3.71
N ASP A 62 10.61 3.63 -4.85
CA ASP A 62 11.55 4.73 -5.05
C ASP A 62 11.11 5.97 -4.24
N THR A 63 12.01 6.51 -3.42
CA THR A 63 11.78 7.77 -2.67
C THR A 63 11.50 8.92 -3.64
N LEU A 64 12.30 9.01 -4.71
CA LEU A 64 12.12 9.90 -5.84
C LEU A 64 12.50 9.15 -7.11
N ILE A 65 11.72 9.30 -8.17
CA ILE A 65 12.00 8.69 -9.47
C ILE A 65 13.14 9.44 -10.16
N PRO A 66 14.27 8.78 -10.50
CA PRO A 66 15.37 9.40 -11.23
C PRO A 66 15.05 9.68 -12.70
N GLU A 67 15.83 10.55 -13.35
CA GLU A 67 15.91 10.60 -14.80
C GLU A 67 16.34 9.25 -15.37
N GLY A 68 15.70 8.82 -16.45
CA GLY A 68 15.93 7.53 -17.10
C GLY A 68 15.07 6.39 -16.55
N GLU A 69 14.35 6.61 -15.45
CA GLU A 69 13.48 5.62 -14.83
C GLU A 69 12.00 5.85 -15.15
N ILE A 70 11.18 4.80 -14.92
CA ILE A 70 9.75 4.81 -15.23
C ILE A 70 8.93 5.03 -13.95
N THR A 71 7.98 5.98 -14.01
CA THR A 71 6.96 6.15 -12.95
C THR A 71 6.06 4.91 -12.90
N ARG A 72 5.60 4.55 -11.69
CA ARG A 72 4.78 3.35 -11.48
C ARG A 72 3.35 3.66 -11.07
N TYR A 73 3.09 4.87 -10.53
CA TYR A 73 1.74 5.39 -10.24
C TYR A 73 1.77 6.91 -10.12
N LEU A 74 0.59 7.55 -10.04
CA LEU A 74 0.47 9.02 -9.95
C LEU A 74 1.03 9.64 -8.66
N GLY A 75 1.22 8.81 -7.63
CA GLY A 75 1.76 9.27 -6.35
C GLY A 75 3.28 9.36 -6.28
N ASP A 76 4.00 8.81 -7.27
CA ASP A 76 5.47 8.83 -7.30
C ASP A 76 6.00 10.26 -7.19
N GLY A 77 6.89 10.51 -6.23
CA GLY A 77 7.65 11.74 -6.13
C GLY A 77 8.77 11.79 -7.16
N ILE A 78 9.03 12.95 -7.75
CA ILE A 78 10.13 13.14 -8.72
C ILE A 78 11.07 14.22 -8.23
N VAL A 79 10.55 15.33 -7.73
CA VAL A 79 11.33 16.47 -7.22
C VAL A 79 10.77 16.90 -5.88
N LEU A 80 11.62 17.18 -4.90
CA LEU A 80 11.24 17.83 -3.65
C LEU A 80 11.57 19.30 -3.71
N VAL A 81 10.64 20.14 -3.28
CA VAL A 81 10.83 21.58 -3.15
C VAL A 81 10.66 21.97 -1.69
N ALA A 82 11.54 22.83 -1.17
CA ALA A 82 11.40 23.48 0.13
C ALA A 82 11.46 25.01 -0.04
N ALA A 83 10.54 25.72 0.63
CA ALA A 83 10.44 27.15 0.56
C ALA A 83 10.07 27.78 1.91
N GLU A 84 10.35 29.09 2.07
CA GLU A 84 10.07 29.87 3.28
C GLU A 84 8.56 29.96 3.58
N THR A 85 7.73 30.01 2.53
CA THR A 85 6.28 30.12 2.65
C THR A 85 5.58 29.08 1.80
N ARG A 86 4.31 28.79 2.13
CA ARG A 86 3.47 27.86 1.34
C ARG A 86 3.20 28.41 -0.07
N GLU A 87 3.05 29.72 -0.19
CA GLU A 87 2.82 30.40 -1.48
C GLU A 87 4.05 30.23 -2.39
N ALA A 88 5.26 30.52 -1.89
CA ALA A 88 6.50 30.33 -2.65
C ALA A 88 6.71 28.86 -3.03
N LEU A 89 6.36 27.91 -2.13
CA LEU A 89 6.43 26.49 -2.40
C LEU A 89 5.53 26.08 -3.58
N GLU A 90 4.25 26.50 -3.57
CA GLU A 90 3.30 26.14 -4.64
C GLU A 90 3.65 26.79 -5.98
N GLU A 91 4.16 28.02 -5.99
CA GLU A 91 4.63 28.66 -7.24
C GLU A 91 5.89 27.97 -7.78
N ALA A 92 6.86 27.68 -6.91
CA ALA A 92 8.09 26.99 -7.32
C ALA A 92 7.83 25.58 -7.90
N LYS A 93 6.89 24.84 -7.33
CA LYS A 93 6.48 23.52 -7.86
C LYS A 93 5.99 23.60 -9.32
N LYS A 94 5.32 24.68 -9.72
CA LYS A 94 4.84 24.89 -11.10
C LYS A 94 5.97 25.15 -12.10
N LEU A 95 7.13 25.61 -11.62
CA LEU A 95 8.30 25.92 -12.42
C LEU A 95 9.21 24.71 -12.68
N VAL A 96 8.97 23.60 -11.97
CA VAL A 96 9.65 22.34 -12.26
C VAL A 96 9.14 21.78 -13.58
N LYS A 97 10.06 21.57 -14.53
CA LYS A 97 9.72 21.01 -15.87
C LYS A 97 10.24 19.59 -15.95
N ILE A 98 9.33 18.67 -16.28
CA ILE A 98 9.67 17.25 -16.43
C ILE A 98 9.23 16.83 -17.84
N ASP A 99 10.18 16.31 -18.60
CA ASP A 99 9.92 15.74 -19.93
C ASP A 99 9.64 14.24 -19.79
N TYR A 100 8.49 13.83 -20.28
CA TYR A 100 8.01 12.45 -20.19
C TYR A 100 7.85 11.80 -21.55
N GLU A 101 8.08 10.50 -21.58
CA GLU A 101 7.55 9.62 -22.61
C GLU A 101 6.44 8.77 -21.98
N GLU A 102 5.20 9.06 -22.38
CA GLU A 102 4.03 8.35 -21.83
C GLU A 102 4.00 6.91 -22.32
N LEU A 103 3.75 5.98 -21.40
CA LEU A 103 3.65 4.54 -21.64
C LEU A 103 2.27 4.05 -21.21
N THR A 104 1.77 3.01 -21.88
CA THR A 104 0.47 2.40 -21.51
C THR A 104 0.54 1.80 -20.11
N PRO A 105 -0.29 2.25 -19.16
CA PRO A 105 -0.32 1.69 -17.82
C PRO A 105 -1.04 0.34 -17.78
N LEU A 106 -0.63 -0.51 -16.85
CA LEU A 106 -1.32 -1.76 -16.51
C LEU A 106 -2.29 -1.47 -15.35
N SER A 107 -3.55 -1.19 -15.68
CA SER A 107 -4.55 -0.74 -14.71
C SER A 107 -5.36 -1.88 -14.10
N THR A 108 -5.29 -3.09 -14.67
CA THR A 108 -5.98 -4.28 -14.17
C THR A 108 -4.99 -5.42 -13.93
N THR A 109 -5.35 -6.30 -12.99
CA THR A 109 -4.58 -7.52 -12.73
C THR A 109 -4.54 -8.42 -13.98
N ALA A 110 -5.61 -8.45 -14.76
CA ALA A 110 -5.67 -9.20 -16.02
C ALA A 110 -4.64 -8.69 -17.04
N ASP A 111 -4.52 -7.37 -17.20
CA ASP A 111 -3.50 -6.77 -18.09
C ASP A 111 -2.08 -7.10 -17.63
N ALA A 112 -1.86 -7.02 -16.31
CA ALA A 112 -0.54 -7.28 -15.72
C ALA A 112 -0.12 -8.76 -15.78
N LEU A 113 -1.07 -9.68 -15.87
CA LEU A 113 -0.83 -11.12 -15.95
C LEU A 113 -0.69 -11.67 -17.38
N ARG A 114 -0.88 -10.85 -18.41
CA ARG A 114 -0.63 -11.29 -19.79
C ARG A 114 0.84 -11.68 -19.99
N GLU A 115 1.09 -12.65 -20.83
CA GLU A 115 2.46 -13.10 -21.15
C GLU A 115 3.33 -12.01 -21.80
N ASP A 116 2.71 -11.13 -22.59
CA ASP A 116 3.34 -10.00 -23.28
C ASP A 116 3.35 -8.71 -22.45
N ALA A 117 2.83 -8.73 -21.20
CA ALA A 117 2.76 -7.54 -20.37
C ALA A 117 4.16 -7.01 -20.03
N PRO A 118 4.38 -5.69 -20.13
CA PRO A 118 5.63 -5.10 -19.67
C PRO A 118 5.79 -5.30 -18.14
N LYS A 119 7.02 -5.49 -17.72
CA LYS A 119 7.34 -5.65 -16.30
C LYS A 119 7.25 -4.30 -15.58
N ILE A 120 6.57 -4.29 -14.42
CA ILE A 120 6.52 -3.14 -13.50
C ILE A 120 7.78 -3.13 -12.62
N HIS A 121 8.21 -4.31 -12.17
CA HIS A 121 9.48 -4.54 -11.46
C HIS A 121 10.34 -5.56 -12.21
N GLU A 122 11.64 -5.54 -11.99
CA GLU A 122 12.57 -6.48 -12.64
C GLU A 122 12.17 -7.95 -12.43
N THR A 123 11.62 -8.26 -11.24
CA THR A 123 11.13 -9.60 -10.90
C THR A 123 9.83 -9.98 -11.60
N GLY A 124 9.21 -9.05 -12.36
CA GLY A 124 7.93 -9.24 -13.05
C GLY A 124 6.75 -8.61 -12.34
N ASN A 125 5.53 -9.05 -12.68
CA ASN A 125 4.29 -8.47 -12.19
C ASN A 125 3.60 -9.29 -11.09
N ILE A 126 4.20 -10.40 -10.65
CA ILE A 126 3.69 -11.19 -9.53
C ILE A 126 4.57 -10.91 -8.31
N LEU A 127 3.98 -10.37 -7.25
CA LEU A 127 4.66 -10.15 -5.98
C LEU A 127 4.86 -11.48 -5.25
N VAL A 128 3.79 -12.23 -5.05
CA VAL A 128 3.80 -13.50 -4.30
C VAL A 128 2.59 -14.36 -4.69
N LYS A 129 2.74 -15.67 -4.53
CA LYS A 129 1.67 -16.65 -4.64
C LYS A 129 1.54 -17.42 -3.33
N GLU A 130 0.30 -17.68 -2.92
CA GLU A 130 -0.04 -18.50 -1.76
C GLU A 130 -0.84 -19.71 -2.22
N HIS A 131 -0.59 -20.87 -1.62
CA HIS A 131 -1.37 -22.09 -1.86
C HIS A 131 -1.53 -22.88 -0.56
N LEU A 132 -2.77 -22.97 -0.09
CA LEU A 132 -3.13 -23.67 1.11
C LEU A 132 -3.99 -24.88 0.75
N VAL A 133 -3.53 -26.07 1.13
CA VAL A 133 -4.23 -27.33 0.88
C VAL A 133 -4.38 -28.09 2.18
N ARG A 134 -5.58 -28.62 2.40
CA ARG A 134 -5.88 -29.59 3.45
C ARG A 134 -6.85 -30.63 2.88
N GLY A 135 -6.62 -31.91 3.12
CA GLY A 135 -7.49 -32.98 2.63
C GLY A 135 -7.54 -33.06 1.10
N ASN A 136 -8.70 -33.40 0.56
CA ASN A 136 -8.95 -33.52 -0.88
C ASN A 136 -10.22 -32.75 -1.27
N ALA A 137 -10.10 -31.41 -1.34
CA ALA A 137 -11.24 -30.52 -1.63
C ALA A 137 -11.94 -30.87 -2.95
N LYS A 138 -11.17 -31.24 -3.99
CA LYS A 138 -11.73 -31.57 -5.30
C LYS A 138 -12.71 -32.75 -5.20
N GLU A 139 -12.28 -33.87 -4.63
CA GLU A 139 -13.10 -35.07 -4.48
C GLU A 139 -14.35 -34.80 -3.60
N LYS A 140 -14.15 -34.06 -2.50
CA LYS A 140 -15.26 -33.73 -1.60
C LYS A 140 -16.31 -32.86 -2.27
N ILE A 141 -15.89 -31.84 -3.04
CA ILE A 141 -16.81 -30.98 -3.79
C ILE A 141 -17.59 -31.79 -4.86
N GLU A 142 -16.89 -32.64 -5.64
CA GLU A 142 -17.49 -33.46 -6.68
C GLU A 142 -18.55 -34.44 -6.14
N ASN A 143 -18.36 -34.94 -4.92
CA ASN A 143 -19.26 -35.87 -4.26
C ASN A 143 -20.30 -35.20 -3.35
N SER A 144 -20.35 -33.89 -3.28
CA SER A 144 -21.26 -33.15 -2.41
C SER A 144 -22.66 -33.01 -3.00
N LYS A 145 -23.67 -32.95 -2.13
CA LYS A 145 -25.06 -32.79 -2.55
C LYS A 145 -25.37 -31.41 -3.11
N TYR A 146 -24.79 -30.37 -2.47
CA TYR A 146 -24.99 -28.99 -2.85
C TYR A 146 -23.64 -28.31 -3.03
N VAL A 147 -23.50 -27.61 -4.15
CA VAL A 147 -22.26 -26.88 -4.52
C VAL A 147 -22.62 -25.49 -5.02
N VAL A 148 -21.97 -24.48 -4.51
CA VAL A 148 -22.09 -23.10 -4.96
C VAL A 148 -20.73 -22.59 -5.43
N THR A 149 -20.66 -22.15 -6.69
CA THR A 149 -19.50 -21.43 -7.24
C THR A 149 -19.92 -20.03 -7.61
N LYS A 150 -19.26 -19.01 -7.04
CA LYS A 150 -19.53 -17.59 -7.33
C LYS A 150 -18.24 -16.79 -7.44
N ARG A 151 -18.32 -15.74 -8.23
CA ARG A 151 -17.27 -14.72 -8.33
C ARG A 151 -17.67 -13.51 -7.52
N TYR A 152 -16.67 -12.95 -6.83
CA TYR A 152 -16.80 -11.77 -5.99
C TYR A 152 -15.69 -10.80 -6.32
N THR A 153 -15.98 -9.51 -6.24
CA THR A 153 -15.00 -8.45 -6.36
C THR A 153 -15.12 -7.49 -5.20
N THR A 154 -14.00 -7.00 -4.70
CA THR A 154 -13.99 -5.88 -3.75
C THR A 154 -13.13 -4.77 -4.32
N PRO A 155 -13.59 -3.50 -4.23
CA PRO A 155 -12.83 -2.38 -4.77
C PRO A 155 -11.64 -2.03 -3.89
N ALA A 156 -10.67 -1.31 -4.46
CA ALA A 156 -9.73 -0.55 -3.67
C ALA A 156 -10.50 0.46 -2.81
N THR A 157 -10.14 0.56 -1.54
CA THR A 157 -10.87 1.42 -0.60
C THR A 157 -9.91 2.38 0.09
N GLU A 158 -10.32 3.64 0.16
CA GLU A 158 -9.61 4.72 0.83
C GLU A 158 -9.88 4.70 2.34
N HIS A 159 -8.84 4.90 3.15
CA HIS A 159 -8.97 5.01 4.63
C HIS A 159 -9.71 6.27 5.04
N ALA A 160 -9.50 7.36 4.34
CA ALA A 160 -10.12 8.66 4.57
C ALA A 160 -10.01 9.14 6.03
N PHE A 161 -8.88 8.85 6.70
CA PHE A 161 -8.65 9.34 8.06
C PHE A 161 -8.73 10.88 8.09
N LEU A 162 -9.22 11.43 9.21
CA LEU A 162 -9.52 12.85 9.30
C LEU A 162 -8.25 13.72 9.17
N GLU A 163 -7.14 13.29 9.76
CA GLU A 163 -5.83 13.93 9.66
C GLU A 163 -5.04 13.40 8.47
N PRO A 164 -4.85 14.17 7.37
CA PRO A 164 -3.90 13.82 6.31
C PRO A 164 -2.48 13.65 6.85
N GLU A 165 -1.63 13.01 6.08
CA GLU A 165 -0.25 12.74 6.43
C GLU A 165 0.52 14.04 6.61
N CYS A 166 1.25 14.13 7.71
CA CYS A 166 2.12 15.26 8.04
C CYS A 166 3.36 14.77 8.79
N ALA A 167 4.52 15.28 8.40
CA ALA A 167 5.77 15.13 9.13
C ALA A 167 6.49 16.47 9.25
N VAL A 168 7.16 16.66 10.39
CA VAL A 168 8.10 17.76 10.60
C VAL A 168 9.46 17.15 10.93
N ALA A 169 10.47 17.39 10.09
CA ALA A 169 11.83 16.92 10.34
C ALA A 169 12.78 18.09 10.51
N GLY A 170 13.86 17.89 11.26
CA GLY A 170 14.87 18.92 11.52
C GLY A 170 16.19 18.33 12.00
N PRO A 171 17.19 19.19 12.23
CA PRO A 171 18.50 18.78 12.76
C PRO A 171 18.34 18.06 14.11
N TYR A 172 19.16 17.04 14.33
CA TYR A 172 19.25 16.31 15.59
C TYR A 172 20.72 16.02 15.90
N GLU A 173 21.17 16.43 17.07
CA GLU A 173 22.60 16.37 17.46
C GLU A 173 23.51 16.99 16.36
N GLU A 174 24.74 16.48 16.18
CA GLU A 174 25.69 17.07 15.22
C GLU A 174 25.31 16.80 13.75
N ASP A 175 24.92 15.56 13.43
CA ASP A 175 24.73 15.11 12.04
C ASP A 175 23.41 14.35 11.81
N GLY A 176 22.58 14.22 12.84
CA GLY A 176 21.37 13.43 12.79
C GLY A 176 20.14 14.21 12.31
N VAL A 177 19.02 13.50 12.22
CA VAL A 177 17.71 14.03 11.87
C VAL A 177 16.68 13.58 12.89
N ILE A 178 15.87 14.51 13.40
CA ILE A 178 14.68 14.23 14.19
C ILE A 178 13.46 14.37 13.30
N ILE A 179 12.53 13.42 13.42
CA ILE A 179 11.27 13.37 12.64
C ILE A 179 10.11 13.29 13.62
N TYR A 180 9.26 14.30 13.62
CA TYR A 180 7.95 14.26 14.27
C TYR A 180 6.92 13.78 13.25
N SER A 181 6.25 12.68 13.55
CA SER A 181 5.37 11.99 12.59
C SER A 181 4.04 11.61 13.23
N THR A 182 3.08 11.31 12.38
CA THR A 182 1.81 10.67 12.73
C THR A 182 1.74 9.35 11.98
N ASP A 183 2.55 8.38 12.37
CA ASP A 183 2.63 7.07 11.73
C ASP A 183 2.23 5.92 12.67
N GLN A 184 2.12 4.73 12.11
CA GLN A 184 1.81 3.49 12.82
C GLN A 184 3.02 2.56 12.95
N GLY A 185 4.19 2.95 12.41
CA GLY A 185 5.41 2.14 12.34
C GLY A 185 6.70 2.93 12.59
N VAL A 186 6.84 3.63 13.74
CA VAL A 186 7.99 4.54 14.02
C VAL A 186 9.37 3.92 13.82
N PHE A 187 9.55 2.63 14.14
CA PHE A 187 10.84 1.95 13.93
C PHE A 187 11.11 1.65 12.45
N ALA A 188 10.07 1.30 11.67
CA ALA A 188 10.21 1.16 10.23
C ALA A 188 10.59 2.50 9.60
N THR A 189 9.88 3.58 9.95
CA THR A 189 10.21 4.95 9.51
C THR A 189 11.65 5.34 9.88
N GLN A 190 12.12 5.01 11.10
CA GLN A 190 13.49 5.26 11.53
C GLN A 190 14.50 4.55 10.61
N HIS A 191 14.32 3.25 10.41
CA HIS A 191 15.25 2.43 9.62
C HIS A 191 15.26 2.87 8.14
N GLU A 192 14.09 3.05 7.55
CA GLU A 192 13.98 3.45 6.15
C GLU A 192 14.55 4.86 5.89
N CYS A 193 14.30 5.82 6.79
CA CYS A 193 14.88 7.16 6.69
C CYS A 193 16.40 7.13 6.92
N ALA A 194 16.90 6.32 7.84
CA ALA A 194 18.34 6.17 8.08
C ALA A 194 19.05 5.57 6.86
N ASP A 195 18.50 4.51 6.28
CA ASP A 195 19.03 3.87 5.06
C ASP A 195 19.04 4.85 3.87
N MET A 196 17.96 5.63 3.69
CA MET A 196 17.86 6.65 2.65
C MET A 196 18.89 7.78 2.84
N LEU A 197 19.12 8.18 4.08
CA LEU A 197 20.10 9.25 4.40
C LEU A 197 21.54 8.73 4.49
N GLY A 198 21.76 7.41 4.45
CA GLY A 198 23.08 6.81 4.66
C GLY A 198 23.63 7.05 6.07
N LEU A 199 22.73 7.13 7.06
CA LEU A 199 23.04 7.39 8.46
C LEU A 199 22.89 6.13 9.32
N PRO A 200 23.65 6.00 10.42
CA PRO A 200 23.37 5.04 11.48
C PRO A 200 21.96 5.26 12.07
N TYR A 201 21.29 4.20 12.52
CA TYR A 201 19.93 4.27 13.04
C TYR A 201 19.77 5.19 14.25
N GLU A 202 20.79 5.25 15.12
CA GLU A 202 20.83 6.13 16.30
C GLU A 202 20.91 7.62 15.95
N LYS A 203 21.31 7.96 14.72
CA LYS A 203 21.31 9.34 14.23
C LYS A 203 19.97 9.80 13.67
N VAL A 204 19.00 8.89 13.53
CA VAL A 204 17.63 9.22 13.11
C VAL A 204 16.66 8.94 14.25
N ARG A 205 16.06 10.01 14.77
CA ARG A 205 15.10 9.93 15.87
C ARG A 205 13.69 10.18 15.39
N VAL A 206 12.79 9.21 15.53
CA VAL A 206 11.37 9.38 15.19
C VAL A 206 10.54 9.52 16.46
N ILE A 207 9.74 10.58 16.52
CA ILE A 207 8.81 10.85 17.63
C ILE A 207 7.39 10.88 17.09
N ASN A 208 6.61 9.87 17.44
CA ASN A 208 5.20 9.84 17.09
C ASN A 208 4.41 10.83 17.96
N LYS A 209 3.55 11.61 17.31
CA LYS A 209 2.59 12.51 17.96
C LYS A 209 1.21 11.86 18.00
N MET A 210 0.20 12.58 18.48
CA MET A 210 -1.18 12.11 18.38
C MET A 210 -1.56 11.87 16.92
N VAL A 211 -2.17 10.72 16.66
CA VAL A 211 -2.58 10.28 15.32
C VAL A 211 -4.06 10.49 15.14
N GLY A 212 -4.46 11.34 14.20
CA GLY A 212 -5.85 11.68 13.88
C GLY A 212 -6.52 10.67 12.95
N GLY A 213 -6.35 9.39 13.24
CA GLY A 213 -6.78 8.24 12.45
C GLY A 213 -5.67 7.71 11.54
N GLY A 214 -5.67 6.39 11.34
CA GLY A 214 -4.70 5.71 10.48
C GLY A 214 -5.31 4.46 9.86
N PHE A 215 -5.94 3.60 10.67
CA PHE A 215 -6.65 2.39 10.23
C PHE A 215 -5.77 1.43 9.40
N GLY A 216 -4.43 1.52 9.53
CA GLY A 216 -3.44 0.84 8.72
C GLY A 216 -2.83 1.70 7.60
N GLY A 217 -3.47 2.79 7.18
CA GLY A 217 -2.99 3.64 6.07
C GLY A 217 -1.76 4.48 6.39
N LYS A 218 -1.32 4.53 7.65
CA LYS A 218 -0.10 5.21 8.09
C LYS A 218 0.99 4.23 8.53
N GLU A 219 0.96 3.00 8.06
CA GLU A 219 2.03 2.01 8.26
C GLU A 219 3.21 2.26 7.32
N ASP A 220 2.93 2.52 6.05
CA ASP A 220 3.95 2.91 5.07
C ASP A 220 4.27 4.41 5.18
N MET A 221 5.52 4.78 4.89
CA MET A 221 5.92 6.19 4.79
C MET A 221 5.26 6.86 3.58
N SER A 222 4.79 8.08 3.77
CA SER A 222 4.24 8.91 2.70
C SER A 222 4.92 10.29 2.58
N VAL A 223 5.34 10.86 3.72
CA VAL A 223 5.95 12.20 3.81
C VAL A 223 7.18 12.26 4.71
N GLN A 224 7.40 11.26 5.56
CA GLN A 224 8.47 11.24 6.56
C GLN A 224 9.86 11.29 5.91
N HIS A 225 10.08 10.45 4.89
CA HIS A 225 11.33 10.41 4.13
C HIS A 225 11.57 11.71 3.35
N HIS A 226 10.52 12.34 2.80
CA HIS A 226 10.63 13.63 2.13
C HIS A 226 11.00 14.76 3.10
N ALA A 227 10.36 14.82 4.27
CA ALA A 227 10.69 15.79 5.31
C ALA A 227 12.12 15.59 5.82
N ALA A 228 12.54 14.33 6.05
CA ALA A 228 13.87 13.97 6.51
C ALA A 228 14.95 14.38 5.50
N LEU A 229 14.75 14.09 4.20
CA LEU A 229 15.71 14.44 3.15
C LEU A 229 15.87 15.96 3.02
N LEU A 230 14.76 16.70 3.00
CA LEU A 230 14.79 18.17 2.96
C LEU A 230 15.47 18.75 4.21
N ALA A 231 15.17 18.24 5.42
CA ALA A 231 15.81 18.70 6.65
C ALA A 231 17.32 18.40 6.68
N TYR A 232 17.71 17.23 6.19
CA TYR A 232 19.12 16.85 6.09
C TYR A 232 19.95 17.82 5.23
N HIS A 233 19.41 18.22 4.07
CA HIS A 233 20.09 19.15 3.17
C HIS A 233 20.03 20.61 3.62
N THR A 234 18.88 21.05 4.12
CA THR A 234 18.68 22.46 4.48
C THR A 234 19.20 22.81 5.87
N LYS A 235 19.44 21.82 6.73
CA LYS A 235 19.77 21.99 8.15
C LYS A 235 18.73 22.84 8.91
N ARG A 236 17.47 22.80 8.46
CA ARG A 236 16.34 23.53 9.05
C ARG A 236 15.20 22.57 9.35
N PHE A 237 14.27 22.99 10.21
CA PHE A 237 13.02 22.28 10.36
C PHE A 237 12.16 22.45 9.12
N VAL A 238 11.67 21.34 8.57
CA VAL A 238 10.85 21.30 7.37
C VAL A 238 9.55 20.58 7.68
N LYS A 239 8.41 21.20 7.37
CA LYS A 239 7.09 20.58 7.44
C LYS A 239 6.68 20.12 6.04
N VAL A 240 6.39 18.82 5.89
CA VAL A 240 5.76 18.23 4.70
C VAL A 240 4.38 17.73 5.09
N GLN A 241 3.36 18.22 4.42
CA GLN A 241 1.96 17.89 4.69
C GLN A 241 1.23 17.64 3.38
N LEU A 242 0.47 16.55 3.29
CA LEU A 242 -0.41 16.31 2.15
C LEU A 242 -1.72 17.08 2.31
N THR A 243 -2.21 17.62 1.23
CA THR A 243 -3.61 18.02 1.12
C THR A 243 -4.50 16.77 1.09
N ARG A 244 -5.81 16.91 1.36
CA ARG A 244 -6.73 15.76 1.24
C ARG A 244 -6.68 15.11 -0.15
N LYS A 245 -6.56 15.91 -1.21
CA LYS A 245 -6.46 15.41 -2.58
C LYS A 245 -5.17 14.60 -2.79
N GLU A 246 -4.05 15.10 -2.31
CA GLU A 246 -2.77 14.38 -2.38
C GLU A 246 -2.80 13.10 -1.54
N SER A 247 -3.33 13.15 -0.33
CA SER A 247 -3.50 11.99 0.54
C SER A 247 -4.25 10.86 -0.18
N ILE A 248 -5.37 11.17 -0.83
CA ILE A 248 -6.14 10.19 -1.60
C ILE A 248 -5.35 9.60 -2.79
N ILE A 249 -4.45 10.36 -3.41
CA ILE A 249 -3.65 9.90 -4.56
C ILE A 249 -2.46 9.06 -4.10
N VAL A 250 -1.83 9.44 -2.99
CA VAL A 250 -0.47 9.01 -2.64
C VAL A 250 -0.45 7.75 -1.79
N HIS A 251 -1.20 7.74 -0.67
CA HIS A 251 -0.99 6.68 0.32
C HIS A 251 -1.63 5.34 -0.09
N PRO A 252 -1.15 4.22 0.47
CA PRO A 252 -1.65 2.89 0.16
C PRO A 252 -3.15 2.72 0.44
N LYS A 253 -3.79 1.85 -0.33
CA LYS A 253 -5.23 1.55 -0.26
C LYS A 253 -5.49 0.13 0.29
N ARG A 254 -6.74 -0.19 0.61
CA ARG A 254 -7.17 -1.57 0.69
C ARG A 254 -6.99 -2.21 -0.68
N HIS A 255 -6.39 -3.38 -0.73
CA HIS A 255 -6.25 -4.14 -1.95
C HIS A 255 -7.62 -4.42 -2.59
N ALA A 256 -7.75 -4.07 -3.88
CA ALA A 256 -8.84 -4.62 -4.69
C ALA A 256 -8.61 -6.11 -4.87
N THR A 257 -9.70 -6.91 -4.88
CA THR A 257 -9.60 -8.35 -5.06
C THR A 257 -10.63 -8.87 -6.04
N GLU A 258 -10.21 -9.87 -6.81
CA GLU A 258 -11.08 -10.72 -7.62
C GLU A 258 -11.01 -12.13 -7.05
N MET A 259 -12.16 -12.72 -6.77
CA MET A 259 -12.23 -13.98 -6.05
C MET A 259 -13.25 -14.90 -6.70
N GLU A 260 -12.88 -16.17 -6.89
CA GLU A 260 -13.84 -17.23 -7.22
C GLU A 260 -13.85 -18.24 -6.08
N PHE A 261 -15.01 -18.43 -5.47
CA PHE A 261 -15.22 -19.32 -4.34
C PHE A 261 -16.19 -20.43 -4.72
N THR A 262 -15.76 -21.66 -4.51
CA THR A 262 -16.60 -22.87 -4.56
C THR A 262 -16.70 -23.44 -3.16
N THR A 263 -17.91 -23.55 -2.64
CA THR A 263 -18.22 -24.16 -1.33
C THR A 263 -19.25 -25.26 -1.50
N ALA A 264 -19.10 -26.32 -0.75
CA ALA A 264 -19.94 -27.48 -0.86
C ALA A 264 -20.43 -27.99 0.52
N CYS A 265 -21.61 -28.59 0.55
CA CYS A 265 -22.15 -29.24 1.75
C CYS A 265 -22.92 -30.50 1.41
N ASP A 266 -23.20 -31.32 2.43
CA ASP A 266 -24.08 -32.48 2.35
C ASP A 266 -25.57 -32.06 2.36
N GLU A 267 -26.46 -33.05 2.34
CA GLU A 267 -27.93 -32.87 2.39
C GLU A 267 -28.46 -32.23 3.68
N ASN A 268 -27.64 -32.26 4.74
CA ASN A 268 -27.98 -31.71 6.06
C ASN A 268 -27.34 -30.33 6.30
N GLY A 269 -26.54 -29.80 5.34
CA GLY A 269 -25.88 -28.54 5.43
C GLY A 269 -24.55 -28.56 6.20
N TYR A 270 -23.94 -29.74 6.39
CA TYR A 270 -22.54 -29.81 6.87
C TYR A 270 -21.56 -29.57 5.73
N LEU A 271 -20.64 -28.68 5.94
CA LEU A 271 -19.63 -28.29 4.94
C LEU A 271 -18.66 -29.44 4.66
N THR A 272 -18.47 -29.75 3.40
CA THR A 272 -17.69 -30.91 2.93
C THR A 272 -16.38 -30.50 2.28
N GLY A 273 -16.36 -29.37 1.56
CA GLY A 273 -15.16 -28.91 0.90
C GLY A 273 -15.26 -27.47 0.41
N MET A 274 -14.09 -26.84 0.24
CA MET A 274 -13.97 -25.48 -0.26
C MET A 274 -12.80 -25.36 -1.22
N LYS A 275 -13.01 -24.64 -2.33
CA LYS A 275 -11.96 -24.16 -3.23
C LYS A 275 -12.09 -22.67 -3.42
N ALA A 276 -10.96 -21.96 -3.37
CA ALA A 276 -10.93 -20.54 -3.66
C ALA A 276 -9.73 -20.18 -4.56
N THR A 277 -9.99 -19.30 -5.52
CA THR A 277 -8.95 -18.64 -6.32
C THR A 277 -9.07 -17.15 -6.12
N ILE A 278 -7.98 -16.51 -5.70
CA ILE A 278 -7.95 -15.12 -5.24
C ILE A 278 -6.85 -14.39 -5.99
N ILE A 279 -7.20 -13.27 -6.63
CA ILE A 279 -6.26 -12.34 -7.24
C ILE A 279 -6.37 -11.02 -6.48
N SER A 280 -5.25 -10.54 -5.96
CA SER A 280 -5.15 -9.29 -5.19
C SER A 280 -4.31 -8.28 -5.96
N ASP A 281 -4.86 -7.11 -6.25
CA ASP A 281 -4.13 -6.00 -6.82
C ASP A 281 -3.30 -5.33 -5.72
N THR A 282 -1.97 -5.44 -5.80
CA THR A 282 -1.06 -4.81 -4.84
C THR A 282 -0.60 -3.42 -5.29
N GLY A 283 -1.05 -2.97 -6.48
CA GLY A 283 -0.65 -1.67 -7.03
C GLY A 283 0.83 -1.61 -7.40
N ALA A 284 1.38 -0.40 -7.40
CA ALA A 284 2.70 -0.12 -7.92
C ALA A 284 3.87 -0.69 -7.11
N TYR A 285 3.67 -0.95 -5.83
CA TYR A 285 4.73 -1.37 -4.89
C TYR A 285 4.25 -2.45 -3.94
N ALA A 286 5.20 -3.21 -3.37
CA ALA A 286 4.89 -4.34 -2.50
C ALA A 286 4.16 -3.93 -1.21
N SER A 287 4.59 -2.84 -0.57
CA SER A 287 4.05 -2.42 0.73
C SER A 287 3.84 -3.64 1.64
N LEU A 288 2.61 -3.89 2.10
CA LEU A 288 2.22 -5.07 2.88
C LEU A 288 1.39 -6.09 2.07
N GLY A 289 1.46 -6.06 0.73
CA GLY A 289 0.67 -6.92 -0.16
C GLY A 289 0.85 -8.42 0.08
N GLY A 290 2.07 -8.86 0.38
CA GLY A 290 2.36 -10.26 0.72
C GLY A 290 1.60 -10.74 1.96
N PRO A 291 1.83 -10.14 3.14
CA PRO A 291 1.11 -10.48 4.38
C PRO A 291 -0.41 -10.32 4.29
N VAL A 292 -0.91 -9.32 3.53
CA VAL A 292 -2.35 -9.15 3.30
C VAL A 292 -2.90 -10.32 2.50
N LEU A 293 -2.23 -10.75 1.41
CA LEU A 293 -2.62 -11.93 0.65
C LEU A 293 -2.61 -13.19 1.51
N GLN A 294 -1.54 -13.40 2.31
CA GLN A 294 -1.44 -14.54 3.21
C GLN A 294 -2.63 -14.61 4.17
N ARG A 295 -2.98 -13.48 4.82
CA ARG A 295 -4.15 -13.44 5.71
C ARG A 295 -5.47 -13.62 4.97
N LEU A 296 -5.60 -13.08 3.78
CA LEU A 296 -6.77 -13.26 2.93
C LEU A 296 -7.00 -14.75 2.62
N CYS A 297 -5.93 -15.49 2.30
CA CYS A 297 -5.98 -16.92 2.04
C CYS A 297 -6.20 -17.75 3.32
N THR A 298 -5.45 -17.48 4.38
CA THR A 298 -5.53 -18.28 5.63
C THR A 298 -6.87 -18.12 6.36
N HIS A 299 -7.60 -17.03 6.13
CA HIS A 299 -8.90 -16.78 6.74
C HIS A 299 -10.09 -17.02 5.77
N ALA A 300 -9.81 -17.44 4.53
CA ALA A 300 -10.86 -17.64 3.53
C ALA A 300 -11.88 -18.72 3.92
N ALA A 301 -11.49 -19.73 4.69
CA ALA A 301 -12.41 -20.74 5.22
C ALA A 301 -13.32 -20.22 6.35
N GLY A 302 -13.04 -19.01 6.88
CA GLY A 302 -13.79 -18.45 8.01
C GLY A 302 -13.62 -19.27 9.29
N PRO A 303 -14.48 -19.06 10.31
CA PRO A 303 -14.47 -19.82 11.58
C PRO A 303 -15.19 -21.15 11.46
N TYR A 304 -15.14 -21.81 10.30
CA TYR A 304 -15.89 -23.02 10.01
C TYR A 304 -14.99 -24.25 9.92
N ASN A 305 -15.53 -25.39 10.33
CA ASN A 305 -14.80 -26.66 10.43
C ASN A 305 -14.69 -27.35 9.05
N TYR A 306 -13.97 -26.73 8.12
CA TYR A 306 -13.57 -27.36 6.87
C TYR A 306 -12.42 -28.34 7.10
N GLN A 307 -12.53 -29.56 6.64
CA GLN A 307 -11.45 -30.55 6.63
C GLN A 307 -10.76 -30.64 5.27
N ASP A 308 -11.43 -30.21 4.20
CA ASP A 308 -10.98 -30.30 2.83
C ASP A 308 -11.02 -28.91 2.17
N ILE A 309 -9.85 -28.30 1.96
CA ILE A 309 -9.73 -26.98 1.35
C ILE A 309 -8.61 -26.95 0.30
N ASP A 310 -8.80 -26.15 -0.74
CA ASP A 310 -7.80 -25.81 -1.76
C ASP A 310 -7.92 -24.33 -2.11
N ILE A 311 -7.05 -23.51 -1.55
CA ILE A 311 -7.08 -22.04 -1.65
C ILE A 311 -5.80 -21.55 -2.31
N THR A 312 -5.93 -20.89 -3.45
CA THR A 312 -4.83 -20.25 -4.16
C THR A 312 -4.99 -18.74 -4.15
N GLY A 313 -3.90 -18.02 -3.91
CA GLY A 313 -3.84 -16.57 -3.96
C GLY A 313 -2.67 -16.08 -4.81
N THR A 314 -2.86 -14.97 -5.50
CA THR A 314 -1.81 -14.27 -6.26
C THR A 314 -1.90 -12.77 -6.02
N ALA A 315 -0.83 -12.15 -5.51
CA ALA A 315 -0.69 -10.70 -5.44
C ALA A 315 0.01 -10.19 -6.70
N VAL A 316 -0.62 -9.24 -7.38
CA VAL A 316 -0.22 -8.76 -8.71
C VAL A 316 0.10 -7.26 -8.63
N TYR A 317 1.26 -6.87 -9.15
CA TYR A 317 1.61 -5.47 -9.35
C TYR A 317 0.81 -4.87 -10.52
N THR A 318 0.37 -3.63 -10.35
CA THR A 318 -0.28 -2.81 -11.37
C THR A 318 0.24 -1.37 -11.30
N ASN A 319 -0.21 -0.48 -12.19
CA ASN A 319 0.10 0.95 -12.09
C ASN A 319 -0.95 1.73 -11.27
N ASN A 320 -1.69 1.03 -10.40
CA ASN A 320 -2.61 1.62 -9.43
C ASN A 320 -1.85 2.10 -8.17
N PRO A 321 -2.46 2.94 -7.31
CA PRO A 321 -1.90 3.22 -6.00
C PRO A 321 -1.57 1.93 -5.24
N PRO A 322 -0.46 1.89 -4.47
CA PRO A 322 -0.07 0.69 -3.72
C PRO A 322 -1.20 0.17 -2.83
N GLY A 323 -1.31 -1.14 -2.74
CA GLY A 323 -2.14 -1.80 -1.75
C GLY A 323 -1.33 -2.01 -0.46
N GLY A 324 -1.81 -1.49 0.67
CA GLY A 324 -1.15 -1.61 1.97
C GLY A 324 -2.06 -2.15 3.06
N ALA A 325 -1.69 -1.90 4.31
CA ALA A 325 -2.51 -2.25 5.45
C ALA A 325 -3.82 -1.45 5.44
N PHE A 326 -4.91 -2.14 5.68
CA PHE A 326 -6.19 -1.54 6.02
C PHE A 326 -6.90 -2.47 7.01
N ARG A 327 -7.54 -1.90 8.02
CA ARG A 327 -8.25 -2.61 9.10
C ARG A 327 -8.96 -3.87 8.61
N GLY A 328 -8.64 -5.02 9.22
CA GLY A 328 -9.04 -6.35 8.77
C GLY A 328 -7.99 -7.06 7.90
N PHE A 329 -7.06 -6.35 7.27
CA PHE A 329 -5.80 -6.83 6.68
C PHE A 329 -5.97 -8.08 5.79
N GLY A 330 -6.88 -8.02 4.81
CA GLY A 330 -7.19 -9.13 3.90
C GLY A 330 -8.40 -9.98 4.33
N VAL A 331 -8.59 -10.18 5.62
CA VAL A 331 -9.69 -11.02 6.15
C VAL A 331 -11.07 -10.55 5.71
N THR A 332 -11.29 -9.24 5.65
CA THR A 332 -12.60 -8.67 5.29
C THR A 332 -13.04 -9.02 3.87
N GLN A 333 -12.10 -9.09 2.93
CA GLN A 333 -12.40 -9.43 1.53
C GLN A 333 -12.83 -10.89 1.40
N SER A 334 -12.04 -11.85 1.94
CA SER A 334 -12.41 -13.27 1.90
C SER A 334 -13.64 -13.57 2.74
N CYS A 335 -13.81 -12.93 3.90
CA CYS A 335 -15.01 -13.07 4.72
C CYS A 335 -16.29 -12.71 3.93
N PHE A 336 -16.26 -11.62 3.16
CA PHE A 336 -17.38 -11.25 2.30
C PHE A 336 -17.78 -12.41 1.35
N ALA A 337 -16.81 -12.97 0.64
CA ALA A 337 -17.07 -14.06 -0.30
C ALA A 337 -17.59 -15.33 0.39
N THR A 338 -16.95 -15.71 1.50
CA THR A 338 -17.31 -16.91 2.29
C THR A 338 -18.73 -16.81 2.84
N GLU A 339 -19.05 -15.68 3.47
CA GLU A 339 -20.36 -15.48 4.10
C GLU A 339 -21.49 -15.40 3.06
N CYS A 340 -21.23 -14.82 1.89
CA CYS A 340 -22.18 -14.83 0.79
C CYS A 340 -22.44 -16.26 0.25
N ASN A 341 -21.38 -17.07 0.06
CA ASN A 341 -21.54 -18.45 -0.39
C ASN A 341 -22.32 -19.29 0.62
N LEU A 342 -22.09 -19.11 1.93
CA LEU A 342 -22.84 -19.82 2.97
C LEU A 342 -24.33 -19.47 2.96
N ASN A 343 -24.69 -18.22 2.68
CA ASN A 343 -26.08 -17.84 2.52
C ASN A 343 -26.74 -18.60 1.35
N LEU A 344 -26.07 -18.71 0.20
CA LEU A 344 -26.56 -19.43 -0.95
C LEU A 344 -26.66 -20.92 -0.69
N LEU A 345 -25.73 -21.55 0.03
CA LEU A 345 -25.84 -22.95 0.46
C LEU A 345 -27.01 -23.14 1.40
N ALA A 346 -27.24 -22.24 2.35
CA ALA A 346 -28.39 -22.32 3.27
C ALA A 346 -29.71 -22.32 2.52
N GLU A 347 -29.86 -21.48 1.48
CA GLU A 347 -31.04 -21.47 0.60
C GLU A 347 -31.25 -22.84 -0.12
N MET A 348 -30.16 -23.42 -0.65
CA MET A 348 -30.24 -24.72 -1.34
C MET A 348 -30.63 -25.86 -0.40
N VAL A 349 -30.12 -25.87 0.82
CA VAL A 349 -30.44 -26.85 1.87
C VAL A 349 -31.81 -26.56 2.50
N ARG A 350 -32.36 -25.35 2.31
CA ARG A 350 -33.63 -24.87 2.93
C ARG A 350 -33.53 -24.73 4.46
N ILE A 351 -32.40 -24.27 4.96
CA ILE A 351 -32.19 -23.92 6.37
C ILE A 351 -31.86 -22.42 6.48
N SER A 352 -31.94 -21.90 7.70
CA SER A 352 -31.60 -20.48 7.88
C SER A 352 -30.09 -20.21 7.75
N PRO A 353 -29.68 -18.99 7.34
CA PRO A 353 -28.28 -18.59 7.37
C PRO A 353 -27.61 -18.71 8.74
N TRP A 354 -28.38 -18.57 9.82
CA TRP A 354 -27.89 -18.82 11.18
C TRP A 354 -27.60 -20.31 11.43
N GLU A 355 -28.50 -21.16 10.99
CA GLU A 355 -28.40 -22.60 11.23
C GLU A 355 -27.19 -23.23 10.52
N ILE A 356 -26.94 -22.88 9.26
CA ILE A 356 -25.76 -23.40 8.54
C ILE A 356 -24.47 -23.00 9.24
N ARG A 357 -24.37 -21.76 9.77
CA ARG A 357 -23.21 -21.30 10.53
C ARG A 357 -23.07 -22.02 11.86
N TYR A 358 -24.18 -22.18 12.60
CA TYR A 358 -24.19 -22.85 13.90
C TYR A 358 -23.75 -24.31 13.80
N LYS A 359 -24.20 -25.03 12.75
CA LYS A 359 -23.79 -26.43 12.49
C LYS A 359 -22.30 -26.54 12.21
N ASN A 360 -21.71 -25.57 11.51
CA ASN A 360 -20.38 -25.66 10.96
C ASN A 360 -19.31 -24.84 11.73
N ALA A 361 -19.69 -24.06 12.72
CA ALA A 361 -18.75 -23.31 13.54
C ALA A 361 -17.77 -24.25 14.27
N ILE A 362 -16.48 -23.90 14.25
CA ILE A 362 -15.43 -24.64 14.97
C ILE A 362 -15.78 -24.69 16.47
N ARG A 363 -15.67 -25.87 17.06
CA ARG A 363 -15.93 -26.12 18.48
C ARG A 363 -14.67 -26.55 19.22
N PRO A 364 -14.64 -26.43 20.55
CA PRO A 364 -13.51 -26.92 21.34
C PRO A 364 -13.16 -28.38 20.99
N GLY A 365 -11.87 -28.65 20.76
CA GLY A 365 -11.37 -29.97 20.39
C GLY A 365 -11.39 -30.26 18.88
N GLN A 366 -11.91 -29.37 18.05
CA GLN A 366 -11.79 -29.46 16.58
C GLN A 366 -10.60 -28.65 16.08
N VAL A 367 -9.98 -29.10 15.00
CA VAL A 367 -8.81 -28.47 14.37
C VAL A 367 -9.12 -28.24 12.90
#